data_62026333b59ab33ae939518f695a5a9b
#
_entry.id   62026333b59ab33ae939518f695a5a9b
#
_cell.length_a   1.000
_cell.length_b   1.000
_cell.length_c   1.000
_cell.angle_alpha   90.00
_cell.angle_beta   90.00
_cell.angle_gamma   90.00
#
_symmetry.space_group_name_H-M   'P 1'
#
loop_
_entity.id
_entity.type
_entity.pdbx_description
1 polymer ?
#
loop_
_entity_poly.entity_id
_entity_poly.type
_entity_poly.pdbx_seq_one_letter_code
_entity_poly.pdbx_strand_id
1 'polypeptide(L)'
;GKTSFINFTVAQEYFQIDGPTLLITTEEGEVEYDEKELLKHNTVLEIVEGPEQFTLDYLKKLNRKYRPERIILEYNPLWSVKKLEEMELPRGWGIVQEIVTVDASCFQIYMQNMKSVFMEMAKNADMVMFNRCRPEDPLPAFRRSIKVVNQACDVLFENEEGEIDNIFEDQMPFDTDADVIEIDDADYGIWYVDMGDNPERYEGKTVHFRGMVLKSKDVGADFFVPGRMAMTCCADDTSFIGYVCKCASAKSLVMGSWVDVTATVKWGYMKVYDGEGPVLYAKEIKPAKKPESELVYFN
;
A
#
# COMPACT_ATOMS: atom_id res chain seq x y z
N GLY A 1 8.45 -16.33 7.04
CA GLY A 1 8.75 -15.68 5.75
C GLY A 1 7.92 -16.26 4.61
N LYS A 2 8.21 -15.89 3.37
CA LYS A 2 7.45 -16.30 2.17
C LYS A 2 7.21 -17.80 2.07
N THR A 3 8.27 -18.61 2.17
CA THR A 3 8.20 -20.08 2.09
C THR A 3 7.26 -20.68 3.14
N SER A 4 7.34 -20.20 4.38
CA SER A 4 6.45 -20.67 5.47
C SER A 4 4.99 -20.29 5.19
N PHE A 5 4.74 -19.07 4.71
CA PHE A 5 3.41 -18.61 4.32
C PHE A 5 2.83 -19.46 3.19
N ILE A 6 3.61 -19.73 2.14
CA ILE A 6 3.19 -20.56 1.01
C ILE A 6 2.89 -21.99 1.45
N ASN A 7 3.78 -22.62 2.26
CA ASN A 7 3.58 -23.96 2.79
C ASN A 7 2.28 -24.06 3.62
N PHE A 8 2.06 -23.06 4.49
CA PHE A 8 0.84 -23.01 5.29
C PHE A 8 -0.40 -22.85 4.38
N THR A 9 -0.37 -21.92 3.43
CA THR A 9 -1.52 -21.62 2.56
C THR A 9 -1.87 -22.81 1.65
N VAL A 10 -0.89 -23.45 1.05
CA VAL A 10 -1.11 -24.60 0.15
C VAL A 10 -1.75 -25.77 0.88
N ALA A 11 -1.51 -25.94 2.19
CA ALA A 11 -2.08 -27.01 2.98
C ALA A 11 -3.55 -26.78 3.42
N GLN A 12 -4.08 -25.54 3.26
CA GLN A 12 -5.44 -25.20 3.70
C GLN A 12 -6.52 -25.76 2.76
N GLU A 13 -7.61 -26.29 3.33
CA GLU A 13 -8.74 -26.83 2.55
C GLU A 13 -9.37 -25.77 1.64
N TYR A 14 -9.56 -24.55 2.13
CA TYR A 14 -10.15 -23.45 1.36
C TYR A 14 -9.27 -23.01 0.17
N PHE A 15 -8.00 -23.38 0.16
CA PHE A 15 -7.05 -23.03 -0.90
C PHE A 15 -6.93 -24.14 -1.97
N GLN A 16 -7.56 -25.31 -1.76
CA GLN A 16 -7.51 -26.40 -2.73
C GLN A 16 -8.28 -26.08 -4.00
N ILE A 17 -7.73 -26.51 -5.14
CA ILE A 17 -8.38 -26.47 -6.46
C ILE A 17 -8.28 -27.85 -7.12
N ASP A 18 -9.14 -28.13 -8.09
CA ASP A 18 -9.14 -29.43 -8.81
C ASP A 18 -7.92 -29.59 -9.72
N GLY A 19 -7.47 -28.51 -10.32
CA GLY A 19 -6.33 -28.51 -11.25
C GLY A 19 -4.96 -28.39 -10.59
N PRO A 20 -3.87 -28.59 -11.37
CA PRO A 20 -2.52 -28.52 -10.83
C PRO A 20 -2.11 -27.09 -10.45
N THR A 21 -1.44 -26.97 -9.32
CA THR A 21 -0.74 -25.75 -8.91
C THR A 21 0.75 -25.88 -9.26
N LEU A 22 1.30 -24.85 -9.92
CA LEU A 22 2.72 -24.75 -10.18
C LEU A 22 3.32 -23.71 -9.20
N LEU A 23 4.17 -24.18 -8.30
CA LEU A 23 4.97 -23.34 -7.39
C LEU A 23 6.33 -23.11 -8.04
N ILE A 24 6.64 -21.84 -8.33
CA ILE A 24 7.96 -21.42 -8.84
C ILE A 24 8.66 -20.66 -7.72
N THR A 25 9.83 -21.10 -7.29
CA THR A 25 10.68 -20.35 -6.37
C THR A 25 11.93 -19.82 -7.08
N THR A 26 12.27 -18.58 -6.78
CA THR A 26 13.41 -17.85 -7.37
C THR A 26 14.44 -17.47 -6.31
N GLU A 27 14.33 -18.01 -5.12
CA GLU A 27 15.30 -17.81 -4.03
C GLU A 27 15.40 -19.05 -3.15
N GLU A 28 16.54 -19.21 -2.50
CA GLU A 28 16.72 -20.18 -1.43
C GLU A 28 16.33 -19.53 -0.11
N GLY A 29 15.33 -20.11 0.60
CA GLY A 29 14.90 -19.67 1.92
C GLY A 29 15.57 -20.45 3.04
N GLU A 30 15.40 -19.98 4.28
CA GLU A 30 15.80 -20.75 5.48
C GLU A 30 14.98 -22.05 5.65
N VAL A 31 13.80 -22.11 5.08
CA VAL A 31 12.89 -23.26 5.09
C VAL A 31 12.81 -23.81 3.69
N GLU A 32 13.05 -25.10 3.57
CA GLU A 32 12.93 -25.83 2.31
C GLU A 32 11.49 -26.32 2.10
N TYR A 33 11.11 -26.48 0.82
CA TYR A 33 9.86 -27.14 0.45
C TYR A 33 10.00 -28.65 0.51
N ASP A 34 9.03 -29.34 1.13
CA ASP A 34 8.88 -30.78 1.02
C ASP A 34 8.03 -31.11 -0.22
N GLU A 35 8.70 -31.54 -1.31
CA GLU A 35 8.02 -31.87 -2.56
C GLU A 35 6.95 -32.96 -2.39
N LYS A 36 7.15 -33.91 -1.46
CA LYS A 36 6.17 -34.98 -1.21
C LYS A 36 4.91 -34.42 -0.55
N GLU A 37 5.09 -33.45 0.34
CA GLU A 37 3.94 -32.77 0.98
C GLU A 37 3.21 -31.89 -0.04
N LEU A 38 3.92 -31.13 -0.86
CA LEU A 38 3.34 -30.31 -1.93
C LEU A 38 2.53 -31.17 -2.92
N LEU A 39 3.02 -32.36 -3.29
CA LEU A 39 2.32 -33.26 -4.21
C LEU A 39 0.99 -33.78 -3.63
N LYS A 40 0.84 -33.89 -2.31
CA LYS A 40 -0.46 -34.24 -1.71
C LYS A 40 -1.52 -33.18 -1.95
N HIS A 41 -1.11 -31.95 -2.18
CA HIS A 41 -1.95 -30.79 -2.48
C HIS A 41 -1.93 -30.42 -3.99
N ASN A 42 -1.65 -31.39 -4.86
CA ASN A 42 -1.57 -31.21 -6.30
C ASN A 42 -0.67 -30.03 -6.74
N THR A 43 0.40 -29.80 -5.99
CA THR A 43 1.36 -28.71 -6.19
C THR A 43 2.70 -29.26 -6.62
N VAL A 44 3.23 -28.74 -7.74
CA VAL A 44 4.54 -29.11 -8.28
C VAL A 44 5.51 -27.95 -8.11
N LEU A 45 6.73 -28.25 -7.64
CA LEU A 45 7.80 -27.27 -7.43
C LEU A 45 8.71 -27.18 -8.64
N GLU A 46 9.04 -25.95 -9.03
CA GLU A 46 10.12 -25.62 -9.98
C GLU A 46 11.01 -24.54 -9.35
N ILE A 47 12.32 -24.77 -9.41
CA ILE A 47 13.34 -23.87 -8.85
C ILE A 47 14.03 -23.13 -10.00
N VAL A 48 14.14 -21.82 -9.87
CA VAL A 48 14.84 -20.94 -10.82
C VAL A 48 16.01 -20.29 -10.10
N GLU A 49 17.23 -20.67 -10.48
CA GLU A 49 18.46 -20.30 -9.78
C GLU A 49 18.93 -18.86 -10.08
N GLY A 50 18.54 -18.30 -11.23
CA GLY A 50 18.99 -16.96 -11.62
C GLY A 50 17.99 -16.21 -12.50
N PRO A 51 18.04 -14.86 -12.48
CA PRO A 51 17.08 -14.02 -13.22
C PRO A 51 17.16 -14.21 -14.76
N GLU A 52 18.28 -14.66 -15.26
CA GLU A 52 18.48 -14.95 -16.69
C GLU A 52 17.69 -16.19 -17.17
N GLN A 53 17.31 -17.09 -16.25
CA GLN A 53 16.46 -18.25 -16.55
C GLN A 53 14.97 -17.86 -16.54
N PHE A 54 14.57 -16.85 -15.78
CA PHE A 54 13.19 -16.43 -15.63
C PHE A 54 12.73 -15.61 -16.84
N THR A 55 12.45 -16.32 -17.94
CA THR A 55 12.09 -15.74 -19.24
C THR A 55 10.72 -16.22 -19.71
N LEU A 56 10.10 -15.46 -20.63
CA LEU A 56 8.82 -15.86 -21.25
C LEU A 56 8.91 -17.26 -21.86
N ASP A 57 10.01 -17.60 -22.54
CA ASP A 57 10.15 -18.92 -23.18
C ASP A 57 10.25 -20.05 -22.16
N TYR A 58 10.92 -19.80 -21.03
CA TYR A 58 10.95 -20.73 -19.91
C TYR A 58 9.55 -20.93 -19.31
N LEU A 59 8.82 -19.85 -19.05
CA LEU A 59 7.46 -19.92 -18.55
C LEU A 59 6.49 -20.61 -19.52
N LYS A 60 6.64 -20.39 -20.83
CA LYS A 60 5.89 -21.14 -21.86
C LYS A 60 6.20 -22.65 -21.85
N LYS A 61 7.46 -23.02 -21.56
CA LYS A 61 7.85 -24.42 -21.40
C LYS A 61 7.17 -25.05 -20.18
N LEU A 62 7.17 -24.36 -19.03
CA LEU A 62 6.50 -24.81 -17.82
C LEU A 62 4.97 -24.94 -18.04
N ASN A 63 4.36 -23.95 -18.68
CA ASN A 63 2.93 -23.99 -19.02
C ASN A 63 2.57 -25.23 -19.87
N ARG A 64 3.37 -25.57 -20.86
CA ARG A 64 3.15 -26.77 -21.69
C ARG A 64 3.37 -28.07 -20.92
N LYS A 65 4.37 -28.08 -20.01
CA LYS A 65 4.74 -29.26 -19.22
C LYS A 65 3.67 -29.60 -18.19
N TYR A 66 3.23 -28.61 -17.43
CA TYR A 66 2.38 -28.83 -16.25
C TYR A 66 0.91 -28.46 -16.47
N ARG A 67 0.61 -27.58 -17.42
CA ARG A 67 -0.74 -27.04 -17.70
C ARG A 67 -1.43 -26.57 -16.41
N PRO A 68 -0.76 -25.69 -15.62
CA PRO A 68 -1.26 -25.31 -14.31
C PRO A 68 -2.56 -24.49 -14.44
N GLU A 69 -3.47 -24.70 -13.49
CA GLU A 69 -4.64 -23.84 -13.30
C GLU A 69 -4.33 -22.69 -12.35
N ARG A 70 -3.33 -22.87 -11.49
CA ARG A 70 -2.82 -21.83 -10.59
C ARG A 70 -1.31 -21.82 -10.57
N ILE A 71 -0.75 -20.63 -10.52
CA ILE A 71 0.68 -20.41 -10.35
C ILE A 71 0.91 -19.67 -9.02
N ILE A 72 1.84 -20.14 -8.22
CA ILE A 72 2.38 -19.43 -7.07
C ILE A 72 3.82 -19.10 -7.41
N LEU A 73 4.19 -17.83 -7.29
CA LEU A 73 5.57 -17.39 -7.53
C LEU A 73 6.15 -16.83 -6.23
N GLU A 74 7.14 -17.54 -5.66
CA GLU A 74 7.99 -17.01 -4.61
C GLU A 74 9.11 -16.22 -5.27
N TYR A 75 8.93 -14.91 -5.38
CA TYR A 75 9.80 -14.04 -6.13
C TYR A 75 10.91 -13.44 -5.26
N ASN A 76 12.11 -13.39 -5.79
CA ASN A 76 13.24 -12.70 -5.18
C ASN A 76 13.14 -11.20 -5.47
N PRO A 77 12.83 -10.34 -4.48
CA PRO A 77 12.61 -8.92 -4.68
C PRO A 77 13.84 -8.16 -5.18
N LEU A 78 15.04 -8.74 -5.01
CA LEU A 78 16.28 -8.15 -5.53
C LEU A 78 16.39 -8.23 -7.06
N TRP A 79 15.51 -9.00 -7.73
CA TRP A 79 15.43 -9.06 -9.19
C TRP A 79 14.59 -7.94 -9.80
N SER A 80 14.09 -6.99 -9.00
CA SER A 80 13.15 -5.91 -9.34
C SER A 80 11.73 -6.41 -9.66
N VAL A 81 10.80 -6.02 -8.79
CA VAL A 81 9.36 -6.33 -8.95
C VAL A 81 8.81 -5.65 -10.20
N LYS A 82 9.25 -4.43 -10.50
CA LYS A 82 8.86 -3.71 -11.71
C LYS A 82 9.15 -4.51 -12.99
N LYS A 83 10.27 -5.23 -13.05
CA LYS A 83 10.58 -6.10 -14.22
C LYS A 83 9.62 -7.27 -14.33
N LEU A 84 9.16 -7.82 -13.19
CA LEU A 84 8.14 -8.86 -13.18
C LEU A 84 6.80 -8.34 -13.70
N GLU A 85 6.36 -7.19 -13.21
CA GLU A 85 5.09 -6.56 -13.61
C GLU A 85 5.06 -6.18 -15.10
N GLU A 86 6.20 -5.70 -15.63
CA GLU A 86 6.34 -5.32 -17.05
C GLU A 86 6.60 -6.51 -17.98
N MET A 87 6.87 -7.71 -17.44
CA MET A 87 7.24 -8.87 -18.23
C MET A 87 6.04 -9.45 -18.97
N GLU A 88 6.23 -9.82 -20.25
CA GLU A 88 5.24 -10.58 -21.00
C GLU A 88 5.07 -11.99 -20.41
N LEU A 89 3.82 -12.37 -20.11
CA LEU A 89 3.49 -13.67 -19.55
C LEU A 89 2.92 -14.62 -20.61
N PRO A 90 2.96 -15.96 -20.41
CA PRO A 90 2.29 -16.92 -21.28
C PRO A 90 0.79 -16.61 -21.42
N ARG A 91 0.22 -16.90 -22.58
CA ARG A 91 -1.21 -16.67 -22.82
C ARG A 91 -2.07 -17.37 -21.76
N GLY A 92 -2.94 -16.62 -21.11
CA GLY A 92 -3.83 -17.11 -20.05
C GLY A 92 -3.26 -16.98 -18.64
N TRP A 93 -1.99 -16.54 -18.51
CA TRP A 93 -1.41 -16.17 -17.21
C TRP A 93 -1.63 -14.69 -16.96
N GLY A 94 -1.75 -14.33 -15.70
CA GLY A 94 -1.81 -12.97 -15.21
C GLY A 94 -1.48 -12.93 -13.72
N ILE A 95 -0.91 -11.83 -13.27
CA ILE A 95 -0.75 -11.56 -11.85
C ILE A 95 -2.13 -11.14 -11.33
N VAL A 96 -2.66 -11.88 -10.38
CA VAL A 96 -4.01 -11.65 -9.82
C VAL A 96 -3.95 -11.21 -8.36
N GLN A 97 -2.82 -11.43 -7.71
CA GLN A 97 -2.58 -10.99 -6.34
C GLN A 97 -1.08 -10.89 -6.08
N GLU A 98 -0.66 -9.80 -5.44
CA GLU A 98 0.70 -9.56 -4.98
C GLU A 98 0.73 -9.44 -3.45
N ILE A 99 1.47 -10.34 -2.80
CA ILE A 99 1.58 -10.38 -1.34
C ILE A 99 3.05 -10.15 -0.94
N VAL A 100 3.28 -9.18 -0.08
CA VAL A 100 4.59 -8.91 0.51
C VAL A 100 4.61 -9.38 1.95
N THR A 101 5.54 -10.27 2.29
CA THR A 101 5.74 -10.71 3.68
C THR A 101 6.95 -10.01 4.29
N VAL A 102 6.78 -9.48 5.50
CA VAL A 102 7.78 -8.67 6.20
C VAL A 102 8.00 -9.22 7.61
N ASP A 103 9.26 -9.42 7.98
CA ASP A 103 9.62 -9.65 9.38
C ASP A 103 9.59 -8.31 10.13
N ALA A 104 8.63 -8.15 11.04
CA ALA A 104 8.42 -6.91 11.80
C ALA A 104 9.67 -6.50 12.59
N SER A 105 10.42 -7.47 13.12
CA SER A 105 11.64 -7.23 13.89
C SER A 105 12.77 -6.56 13.08
N CYS A 106 12.75 -6.72 11.75
CA CYS A 106 13.74 -6.18 10.83
C CYS A 106 13.24 -4.98 10.04
N PHE A 107 11.95 -4.64 10.13
CA PHE A 107 11.34 -3.63 9.26
C PHE A 107 12.02 -2.26 9.34
N GLN A 108 12.33 -1.78 10.54
CA GLN A 108 13.02 -0.51 10.71
C GLN A 108 14.41 -0.50 10.06
N ILE A 109 15.12 -1.64 10.11
CA ILE A 109 16.43 -1.80 9.47
C ILE A 109 16.28 -1.76 7.94
N TYR A 110 15.25 -2.42 7.40
CA TYR A 110 14.93 -2.36 5.97
C TYR A 110 14.59 -0.95 5.52
N MET A 111 13.80 -0.22 6.31
CA MET A 111 13.44 1.17 6.03
C MET A 111 14.65 2.12 6.06
N GLN A 112 15.67 1.83 6.85
CA GLN A 112 16.89 2.64 6.89
C GLN A 112 17.86 2.34 5.75
N ASN A 113 17.96 1.08 5.32
CA ASN A 113 19.02 0.63 4.42
C ASN A 113 18.53 0.24 3.02
N MET A 114 17.29 -0.19 2.87
CA MET A 114 16.72 -0.74 1.63
C MET A 114 15.32 -0.18 1.34
N LYS A 115 15.07 1.05 1.78
CA LYS A 115 13.73 1.65 1.68
C LYS A 115 13.16 1.62 0.26
N SER A 116 13.97 1.96 -0.75
CA SER A 116 13.53 2.00 -2.15
C SER A 116 13.08 0.62 -2.67
N VAL A 117 13.82 -0.44 -2.34
CA VAL A 117 13.47 -1.82 -2.73
C VAL A 117 12.16 -2.23 -2.07
N PHE A 118 12.01 -1.94 -0.77
CA PHE A 118 10.80 -2.28 -0.04
C PHE A 118 9.58 -1.51 -0.56
N MET A 119 9.73 -0.21 -0.82
CA MET A 119 8.63 0.61 -1.34
C MET A 119 8.23 0.25 -2.76
N GLU A 120 9.16 -0.22 -3.60
CA GLU A 120 8.85 -0.78 -4.92
C GLU A 120 7.93 -2.00 -4.79
N MET A 121 8.19 -2.90 -3.82
CA MET A 121 7.33 -4.05 -3.56
C MET A 121 5.94 -3.65 -3.02
N ALA A 122 5.90 -2.69 -2.08
CA ALA A 122 4.65 -2.30 -1.43
C ALA A 122 3.71 -1.49 -2.34
N LYS A 123 4.26 -0.83 -3.37
CA LYS A 123 3.53 0.13 -4.21
C LYS A 123 2.31 -0.47 -4.93
N ASN A 124 2.45 -1.69 -5.42
CA ASN A 124 1.40 -2.38 -6.17
C ASN A 124 0.88 -3.62 -5.44
N ALA A 125 1.38 -3.90 -4.22
CA ALA A 125 0.94 -5.04 -3.43
C ALA A 125 -0.55 -4.93 -3.07
N ASP A 126 -1.30 -6.02 -3.23
CA ASP A 126 -2.66 -6.13 -2.70
C ASP A 126 -2.64 -6.27 -1.18
N MET A 127 -1.57 -6.90 -0.65
CA MET A 127 -1.43 -7.16 0.78
C MET A 127 0.04 -7.08 1.22
N VAL A 128 0.26 -6.44 2.38
CA VAL A 128 1.53 -6.52 3.12
C VAL A 128 1.27 -7.18 4.46
N MET A 129 1.90 -8.32 4.70
CA MET A 129 1.78 -9.08 5.94
C MET A 129 3.05 -8.93 6.78
N PHE A 130 2.92 -8.33 7.93
CA PHE A 130 3.97 -8.28 8.95
C PHE A 130 3.85 -9.49 9.85
N ASN A 131 4.86 -10.33 9.90
CA ASN A 131 4.92 -11.45 10.82
C ASN A 131 5.94 -11.22 11.95
N ARG A 132 5.90 -12.07 12.98
CA ARG A 132 6.76 -11.97 14.18
C ARG A 132 6.65 -10.63 14.91
N CYS A 133 5.46 -10.05 14.87
CA CYS A 133 5.18 -8.80 15.58
C CYS A 133 5.29 -8.99 17.09
N ARG A 134 5.84 -7.98 17.78
CA ARG A 134 6.00 -7.93 19.22
C ARG A 134 5.15 -6.81 19.81
N PRO A 135 4.80 -6.88 21.10
CA PRO A 135 4.02 -5.83 21.75
C PRO A 135 4.66 -4.43 21.69
N GLU A 136 6.01 -4.38 21.65
CA GLU A 136 6.78 -3.13 21.58
C GLU A 136 6.93 -2.56 20.17
N ASP A 137 6.55 -3.30 19.12
CA ASP A 137 6.68 -2.83 17.74
C ASP A 137 5.64 -1.73 17.45
N PRO A 138 6.04 -0.61 16.82
CA PRO A 138 5.13 0.48 16.51
C PRO A 138 4.27 0.16 15.29
N LEU A 139 3.37 -0.83 15.40
CA LEU A 139 2.56 -1.35 14.30
C LEU A 139 1.75 -0.28 13.56
N PRO A 140 1.14 0.73 14.23
CA PRO A 140 0.48 1.83 13.53
C PRO A 140 1.42 2.62 12.62
N ALA A 141 2.66 2.85 13.02
CA ALA A 141 3.66 3.52 12.18
C ALA A 141 4.09 2.65 10.99
N PHE A 142 4.21 1.32 11.19
CA PHE A 142 4.48 0.39 10.08
C PHE A 142 3.35 0.44 9.05
N ARG A 143 2.11 0.38 9.51
CA ARG A 143 0.94 0.50 8.65
C ARG A 143 0.90 1.81 7.87
N ARG A 144 1.10 2.94 8.54
CA ARG A 144 1.16 4.25 7.88
C ARG A 144 2.21 4.29 6.77
N SER A 145 3.39 3.70 7.01
CA SER A 145 4.47 3.64 6.01
C SER A 145 4.05 2.95 4.71
N ILE A 146 3.18 1.93 4.79
CA ILE A 146 2.63 1.25 3.62
C ILE A 146 1.52 2.07 2.98
N LYS A 147 0.55 2.52 3.79
CA LYS A 147 -0.64 3.24 3.30
C LYS A 147 -0.32 4.53 2.54
N VAL A 148 0.82 5.14 2.84
CA VAL A 148 1.32 6.31 2.11
C VAL A 148 1.65 6.03 0.66
N VAL A 149 2.23 4.88 0.37
CA VAL A 149 2.62 4.51 -1.00
C VAL A 149 1.51 3.74 -1.71
N ASN A 150 0.67 3.06 -0.95
CA ASN A 150 -0.42 2.24 -1.48
C ASN A 150 -1.60 2.23 -0.50
N GLN A 151 -2.50 3.17 -0.66
CA GLN A 151 -3.67 3.33 0.22
C GLN A 151 -4.65 2.15 0.13
N ALA A 152 -4.72 1.50 -1.03
CA ALA A 152 -5.61 0.36 -1.25
C ALA A 152 -5.06 -0.96 -0.66
N CYS A 153 -3.77 -1.01 -0.31
CA CYS A 153 -3.13 -2.23 0.19
C CYS A 153 -3.70 -2.68 1.53
N ASP A 154 -4.06 -3.95 1.66
CA ASP A 154 -4.35 -4.56 2.95
C ASP A 154 -3.06 -4.73 3.77
N VAL A 155 -3.07 -4.31 5.03
CA VAL A 155 -1.91 -4.44 5.92
C VAL A 155 -2.31 -5.28 7.12
N LEU A 156 -1.73 -6.47 7.20
CA LEU A 156 -1.99 -7.44 8.27
C LEU A 156 -0.77 -7.58 9.17
N PHE A 157 -1.04 -7.87 10.44
CA PHE A 157 -0.01 -8.11 11.45
C PHE A 157 -0.26 -9.44 12.14
N GLU A 158 0.80 -10.19 12.35
CA GLU A 158 0.74 -11.54 12.90
C GLU A 158 1.84 -11.74 13.95
N ASN A 159 1.48 -12.37 15.07
CA ASN A 159 2.41 -12.85 16.08
C ASN A 159 2.34 -14.39 16.20
N GLU A 160 2.91 -14.95 17.25
CA GLU A 160 2.86 -16.40 17.51
C GLU A 160 1.46 -16.93 17.86
N GLU A 161 0.54 -16.06 18.28
CA GLU A 161 -0.84 -16.40 18.64
C GLU A 161 -1.81 -16.28 17.46
N GLY A 162 -1.38 -15.63 16.37
CA GLY A 162 -2.15 -15.41 15.14
C GLY A 162 -2.22 -13.95 14.71
N GLU A 163 -3.26 -13.59 13.99
CA GLU A 163 -3.49 -12.24 13.50
C GLU A 163 -3.76 -11.27 14.66
N ILE A 164 -3.16 -10.09 14.58
CA ILE A 164 -3.35 -9.01 15.54
C ILE A 164 -4.40 -8.07 14.98
N ASP A 165 -5.58 -8.09 15.60
CA ASP A 165 -6.66 -7.15 15.30
C ASP A 165 -6.47 -5.80 16.01
N ASN A 166 -7.16 -4.76 15.52
CA ASN A 166 -7.28 -3.45 16.19
C ASN A 166 -5.94 -2.75 16.47
N ILE A 167 -5.07 -2.69 15.49
CA ILE A 167 -3.78 -1.98 15.56
C ILE A 167 -3.91 -0.46 15.34
N PHE A 168 -5.12 0.07 15.29
CA PHE A 168 -5.36 1.49 15.09
C PHE A 168 -4.92 2.28 16.33
N GLU A 169 -4.39 3.49 16.10
CA GLU A 169 -4.14 4.41 17.20
C GLU A 169 -5.48 4.81 17.83
N ASP A 170 -5.69 4.43 19.09
CA ASP A 170 -6.89 4.81 19.84
C ASP A 170 -6.91 6.33 20.14
N GLN A 171 -5.74 6.96 20.13
CA GLN A 171 -5.58 8.39 20.38
C GLN A 171 -4.93 9.10 19.19
N MET A 172 -5.74 9.92 18.51
CA MET A 172 -5.21 10.83 17.50
C MET A 172 -4.47 12.01 18.17
N PRO A 173 -3.43 12.58 17.51
CA PRO A 173 -2.74 13.76 18.05
C PRO A 173 -3.62 15.03 18.03
N PHE A 174 -4.81 14.95 17.45
CA PHE A 174 -5.81 16.02 17.36
C PHE A 174 -7.16 15.52 17.89
N ASP A 175 -8.01 16.48 18.35
CA ASP A 175 -9.34 16.15 18.87
C ASP A 175 -10.32 15.85 17.73
N THR A 176 -10.62 14.57 17.55
CA THR A 176 -11.58 14.12 16.53
C THR A 176 -13.04 14.43 16.88
N ASP A 177 -13.36 14.81 18.12
CA ASP A 177 -14.73 15.13 18.56
C ASP A 177 -15.01 16.62 18.51
N ALA A 178 -14.03 17.45 18.20
CA ALA A 178 -14.19 18.89 18.06
C ALA A 178 -15.15 19.25 16.90
N ASP A 179 -15.82 20.40 17.01
CA ASP A 179 -16.67 20.97 15.93
C ASP A 179 -15.84 21.23 14.66
N VAL A 180 -14.60 21.61 14.83
CA VAL A 180 -13.58 21.73 13.76
C VAL A 180 -12.36 20.96 14.22
N ILE A 181 -12.01 19.94 13.48
CA ILE A 181 -10.80 19.14 13.73
C ILE A 181 -9.62 19.91 13.19
N GLU A 182 -8.78 20.43 14.08
CA GLU A 182 -7.56 21.16 13.72
C GLU A 182 -6.44 20.17 13.46
N ILE A 183 -5.88 20.20 12.25
CA ILE A 183 -4.81 19.33 11.80
C ILE A 183 -3.54 20.17 11.66
N ASP A 184 -2.61 20.00 12.59
CA ASP A 184 -1.32 20.65 12.51
C ASP A 184 -0.44 20.13 11.38
N ASP A 185 0.53 20.92 10.98
CA ASP A 185 1.46 20.57 9.89
C ASP A 185 2.17 19.24 10.13
N ALA A 186 2.50 18.91 11.38
CA ALA A 186 3.16 17.67 11.78
C ALA A 186 2.22 16.44 11.68
N ASP A 187 0.91 16.66 11.88
CA ASP A 187 -0.08 15.59 11.98
C ASP A 187 -0.79 15.30 10.65
N TYR A 188 -0.49 16.08 9.61
CA TYR A 188 -1.11 15.94 8.29
C TYR A 188 -1.04 14.50 7.73
N GLY A 189 0.11 13.84 7.91
CA GLY A 189 0.30 12.47 7.44
C GLY A 189 -0.56 11.46 8.19
N ILE A 190 -0.67 11.59 9.51
CA ILE A 190 -1.51 10.74 10.36
C ILE A 190 -2.96 10.92 9.95
N TRP A 191 -3.43 12.17 9.87
CA TRP A 191 -4.77 12.49 9.42
C TRP A 191 -5.10 11.94 8.03
N TYR A 192 -4.17 12.09 7.07
CA TYR A 192 -4.37 11.60 5.70
C TYR A 192 -4.61 10.09 5.66
N VAL A 193 -3.83 9.32 6.39
CA VAL A 193 -4.00 7.85 6.43
C VAL A 193 -5.26 7.49 7.20
N ASP A 194 -5.47 8.06 8.39
CA ASP A 194 -6.60 7.73 9.25
C ASP A 194 -7.96 8.05 8.60
N MET A 195 -8.05 9.15 7.85
CA MET A 195 -9.30 9.49 7.12
C MET A 195 -9.66 8.47 6.04
N GLY A 196 -8.66 7.83 5.42
CA GLY A 196 -8.88 6.74 4.46
C GLY A 196 -9.31 5.44 5.13
N ASP A 197 -8.76 5.17 6.30
CA ASP A 197 -8.97 3.90 7.03
C ASP A 197 -10.21 3.90 7.93
N ASN A 198 -10.57 5.06 8.50
CA ASN A 198 -11.66 5.25 9.46
C ASN A 198 -12.61 6.37 9.01
N PRO A 199 -13.29 6.20 7.86
CA PRO A 199 -14.13 7.24 7.25
C PRO A 199 -15.25 7.74 8.17
N GLU A 200 -15.82 6.86 9.00
CA GLU A 200 -16.89 7.17 9.95
C GLU A 200 -16.44 8.18 11.01
N ARG A 201 -15.14 8.27 11.30
CA ARG A 201 -14.58 9.24 12.23
C ARG A 201 -14.70 10.67 11.72
N TYR A 202 -14.74 10.86 10.40
CA TYR A 202 -14.68 12.17 9.74
C TYR A 202 -15.91 12.53 8.94
N GLU A 203 -16.76 11.58 8.58
CA GLU A 203 -17.95 11.83 7.76
C GLU A 203 -18.88 12.89 8.42
N GLY A 204 -19.17 13.94 7.66
CA GLY A 204 -19.97 15.08 8.11
C GLY A 204 -19.23 16.09 9.00
N LYS A 205 -18.04 15.78 9.51
CA LYS A 205 -17.24 16.69 10.34
C LYS A 205 -16.53 17.77 9.52
N THR A 206 -16.09 18.80 10.20
CA THR A 206 -15.31 19.88 9.61
C THR A 206 -13.85 19.70 9.98
N VAL A 207 -12.97 19.79 8.99
CA VAL A 207 -11.51 19.76 9.18
C VAL A 207 -10.90 21.10 8.81
N HIS A 208 -9.84 21.49 9.51
CA HIS A 208 -9.03 22.65 9.20
C HIS A 208 -7.57 22.24 9.11
N PHE A 209 -6.92 22.57 7.98
CA PHE A 209 -5.54 22.21 7.72
C PHE A 209 -4.91 23.11 6.66
N ARG A 210 -3.58 23.08 6.58
CA ARG A 210 -2.80 23.76 5.54
C ARG A 210 -2.39 22.80 4.44
N GLY A 211 -2.62 23.20 3.17
CA GLY A 211 -2.23 22.42 2.00
C GLY A 211 -1.73 23.28 0.85
N MET A 212 -0.96 22.67 -0.03
CA MET A 212 -0.56 23.25 -1.31
C MET A 212 -1.61 22.94 -2.37
N VAL A 213 -1.92 23.91 -3.20
CA VAL A 213 -2.94 23.78 -4.26
C VAL A 213 -2.39 22.97 -5.43
N LEU A 214 -2.98 21.79 -5.68
CA LEU A 214 -2.79 21.03 -6.90
C LEU A 214 -4.06 21.08 -7.74
N LYS A 215 -3.92 21.31 -9.05
CA LYS A 215 -5.01 21.25 -10.02
C LYS A 215 -4.73 20.17 -11.05
N SER A 216 -5.72 19.36 -11.35
CA SER A 216 -5.68 18.39 -12.44
C SER A 216 -6.94 18.50 -13.29
N LYS A 217 -6.84 18.19 -14.57
CA LYS A 217 -7.99 18.09 -15.47
C LYS A 217 -8.94 16.96 -15.07
N ASP A 218 -8.41 15.94 -14.39
CA ASP A 218 -9.15 14.75 -14.01
C ASP A 218 -10.13 14.98 -12.86
N VAL A 219 -9.84 16.00 -12.01
CA VAL A 219 -10.74 16.35 -10.88
C VAL A 219 -11.86 17.35 -11.26
N GLY A 220 -11.74 18.02 -12.41
CA GLY A 220 -12.71 18.99 -12.88
C GLY A 220 -12.48 20.42 -12.39
N ALA A 221 -13.18 21.37 -13.03
CA ALA A 221 -12.88 22.82 -12.91
C ALA A 221 -13.29 23.44 -11.56
N ASP A 222 -14.25 22.85 -10.86
CA ASP A 222 -14.75 23.34 -9.57
C ASP A 222 -14.11 22.61 -8.39
N PHE A 223 -13.03 21.85 -8.68
CA PHE A 223 -12.29 21.06 -7.71
C PHE A 223 -10.79 21.40 -7.77
N PHE A 224 -10.12 21.17 -6.67
CA PHE A 224 -8.66 21.15 -6.55
C PHE A 224 -8.26 20.13 -5.48
N VAL A 225 -7.00 19.84 -5.34
CA VAL A 225 -6.49 18.97 -4.28
C VAL A 225 -5.60 19.83 -3.38
N PRO A 226 -6.06 20.21 -2.17
CA PRO A 226 -5.20 20.76 -1.14
C PRO A 226 -4.39 19.62 -0.52
N GLY A 227 -3.09 19.62 -0.73
CA GLY A 227 -2.29 18.48 -0.31
C GLY A 227 -0.87 18.86 0.08
N ARG A 228 -0.05 17.85 0.28
CA ARG A 228 1.35 17.97 0.63
C ARG A 228 2.22 17.00 -0.13
N MET A 229 3.48 17.35 -0.29
CA MET A 229 4.48 16.39 -0.75
C MET A 229 4.84 15.47 0.41
N ALA A 230 4.75 14.16 0.17
CA ALA A 230 5.15 13.14 1.12
C ALA A 230 6.41 12.44 0.60
N MET A 231 7.37 12.22 1.48
CA MET A 231 8.56 11.45 1.15
C MET A 231 8.23 9.97 1.31
N THR A 232 8.19 9.25 0.19
CA THR A 232 7.89 7.81 0.18
C THR A 232 9.15 6.98 0.41
N CYS A 233 10.16 7.09 -0.43
CA CYS A 233 11.38 6.29 -0.26
C CYS A 233 12.66 7.14 -0.10
N CYS A 234 12.83 8.20 -0.88
CA CYS A 234 14.00 9.10 -0.82
C CYS A 234 13.61 10.51 -1.26
N ALA A 235 14.56 11.45 -1.18
CA ALA A 235 14.30 12.85 -1.55
C ALA A 235 13.84 13.03 -3.01
N ASP A 236 14.23 12.12 -3.90
CA ASP A 236 13.86 12.16 -5.31
C ASP A 236 12.52 11.45 -5.60
N ASP A 237 12.00 10.69 -4.64
CA ASP A 237 10.72 9.98 -4.76
C ASP A 237 9.71 10.54 -3.74
N THR A 238 9.09 11.62 -4.16
CA THR A 238 8.03 12.28 -3.40
C THR A 238 6.70 12.14 -4.13
N SER A 239 5.66 11.80 -3.39
CA SER A 239 4.29 11.74 -3.89
C SER A 239 3.46 12.88 -3.32
N PHE A 240 2.57 13.45 -4.15
CA PHE A 240 1.62 14.43 -3.67
C PHE A 240 0.41 13.70 -3.06
N ILE A 241 0.17 13.92 -1.79
CA ILE A 241 -0.95 13.33 -1.06
C ILE A 241 -1.98 14.41 -0.69
N GLY A 242 -3.26 14.08 -0.83
CA GLY A 242 -4.36 15.00 -0.50
C GLY A 242 -5.68 14.47 -1.03
N TYR A 243 -6.75 15.02 -0.53
CA TYR A 243 -8.11 14.67 -0.94
C TYR A 243 -8.73 15.71 -1.83
N VAL A 244 -9.60 15.29 -2.75
CA VAL A 244 -10.30 16.20 -3.65
C VAL A 244 -11.17 17.16 -2.86
N CYS A 245 -11.06 18.45 -3.16
CA CYS A 245 -11.83 19.51 -2.51
C CYS A 245 -12.69 20.25 -3.53
N LYS A 246 -14.01 20.25 -3.32
CA LYS A 246 -14.95 21.05 -4.06
C LYS A 246 -14.95 22.48 -3.54
N CYS A 247 -14.71 23.45 -4.42
CA CYS A 247 -14.62 24.85 -4.06
C CYS A 247 -15.11 25.75 -5.21
N ALA A 248 -16.05 26.65 -4.93
CA ALA A 248 -16.56 27.58 -5.93
C ALA A 248 -15.46 28.48 -6.53
N SER A 249 -14.44 28.81 -5.74
CA SER A 249 -13.29 29.62 -6.16
C SER A 249 -12.09 28.79 -6.68
N ALA A 250 -12.24 27.47 -6.90
CA ALA A 250 -11.13 26.61 -7.34
C ALA A 250 -10.40 27.15 -8.58
N LYS A 251 -11.14 27.76 -9.53
CA LYS A 251 -10.57 28.34 -10.76
C LYS A 251 -9.59 29.47 -10.49
N SER A 252 -9.82 30.28 -9.46
CA SER A 252 -9.00 31.44 -9.11
C SER A 252 -7.79 31.11 -8.24
N LEU A 253 -7.73 29.92 -7.63
CA LEU A 253 -6.59 29.49 -6.84
C LEU A 253 -5.34 29.34 -7.74
N VAL A 254 -4.18 29.71 -7.23
CA VAL A 254 -2.92 29.59 -7.96
C VAL A 254 -2.31 28.23 -7.66
N MET A 255 -2.01 27.45 -8.70
CA MET A 255 -1.33 26.14 -8.53
C MET A 255 0.01 26.32 -7.83
N GLY A 256 0.31 25.47 -6.87
CA GLY A 256 1.52 25.51 -6.04
C GLY A 256 1.49 26.55 -4.91
N SER A 257 0.44 27.38 -4.80
CA SER A 257 0.28 28.26 -3.64
C SER A 257 -0.20 27.51 -2.42
N TRP A 258 0.10 28.04 -1.23
CA TRP A 258 -0.34 27.49 0.05
C TRP A 258 -1.65 28.15 0.50
N VAL A 259 -2.53 27.33 1.02
CA VAL A 259 -3.84 27.75 1.53
C VAL A 259 -4.16 27.05 2.86
N ASP A 260 -4.81 27.78 3.77
CA ASP A 260 -5.51 27.22 4.91
C ASP A 260 -6.93 26.85 4.45
N VAL A 261 -7.32 25.63 4.69
CA VAL A 261 -8.59 25.04 4.20
C VAL A 261 -9.45 24.67 5.38
N THR A 262 -10.68 25.21 5.43
CA THR A 262 -11.73 24.71 6.32
C THR A 262 -12.80 24.06 5.44
N ALA A 263 -13.02 22.77 5.63
CA ALA A 263 -13.92 22.01 4.77
C ALA A 263 -14.72 20.96 5.54
N THR A 264 -15.94 20.68 5.08
CA THR A 264 -16.70 19.51 5.55
C THR A 264 -16.30 18.28 4.75
N VAL A 265 -16.05 17.19 5.45
CA VAL A 265 -15.76 15.87 4.84
C VAL A 265 -17.06 15.18 4.48
N LYS A 266 -17.15 14.62 3.28
CA LYS A 266 -18.21 13.70 2.85
C LYS A 266 -17.61 12.56 2.07
N TRP A 267 -18.19 11.39 2.18
CA TRP A 267 -17.81 10.26 1.36
C TRP A 267 -18.56 10.27 0.03
N GLY A 268 -17.90 9.98 -1.07
CA GLY A 268 -18.53 10.00 -2.38
C GLY A 268 -17.66 9.47 -3.51
N TYR A 269 -18.29 9.11 -4.62
CA TYR A 269 -17.61 8.64 -5.80
C TYR A 269 -16.84 9.76 -6.50
N MET A 270 -15.56 9.53 -6.76
CA MET A 270 -14.71 10.42 -7.57
C MET A 270 -13.97 9.60 -8.63
N LYS A 271 -14.07 10.06 -9.89
CA LYS A 271 -13.38 9.38 -11.00
C LYS A 271 -11.87 9.24 -10.78
N VAL A 272 -11.24 10.22 -10.13
CA VAL A 272 -9.79 10.20 -9.84
C VAL A 272 -9.41 9.14 -8.81
N TYR A 273 -10.36 8.68 -7.98
CA TYR A 273 -10.16 7.56 -7.04
C TYR A 273 -10.50 6.21 -7.65
N ASP A 274 -11.15 6.22 -8.84
CA ASP A 274 -11.81 5.05 -9.45
C ASP A 274 -12.77 4.33 -8.49
N GLY A 275 -13.38 5.09 -7.55
CA GLY A 275 -14.22 4.55 -6.49
C GLY A 275 -14.78 5.63 -5.57
N GLU A 276 -15.26 5.20 -4.43
CA GLU A 276 -15.72 6.07 -3.35
C GLU A 276 -14.55 6.45 -2.44
N GLY A 277 -14.56 7.67 -1.92
CA GLY A 277 -13.54 8.17 -1.01
C GLY A 277 -13.89 9.53 -0.43
N PRO A 278 -13.01 10.09 0.43
CA PRO A 278 -13.22 11.38 1.05
C PRO A 278 -13.24 12.51 0.01
N VAL A 279 -14.31 13.32 0.06
CA VAL A 279 -14.42 14.54 -0.71
C VAL A 279 -14.62 15.71 0.25
N LEU A 280 -13.74 16.68 0.17
CA LEU A 280 -13.79 17.89 0.98
C LEU A 280 -14.73 18.92 0.32
N TYR A 281 -15.59 19.53 1.09
CA TYR A 281 -16.46 20.62 0.65
C TYR A 281 -16.02 21.90 1.35
N ALA A 282 -15.31 22.76 0.63
CA ALA A 282 -14.74 23.97 1.19
C ALA A 282 -15.83 24.89 1.79
N LYS A 283 -15.66 25.24 3.07
CA LYS A 283 -16.37 26.32 3.75
C LYS A 283 -15.61 27.63 3.64
N GLU A 284 -14.30 27.55 3.81
CA GLU A 284 -13.41 28.70 3.73
C GLU A 284 -12.04 28.28 3.16
N ILE A 285 -11.47 29.12 2.30
CA ILE A 285 -10.11 29.01 1.78
C ILE A 285 -9.41 30.34 1.96
N LYS A 286 -8.30 30.35 2.69
CA LYS A 286 -7.47 31.54 2.90
C LYS A 286 -6.06 31.33 2.35
N PRO A 287 -5.41 32.35 1.78
CA PRO A 287 -3.98 32.27 1.48
C PRO A 287 -3.17 32.02 2.76
N ALA A 288 -2.25 31.07 2.69
CA ALA A 288 -1.37 30.71 3.79
C ALA A 288 0.10 30.91 3.44
N LYS A 289 0.93 31.01 4.47
CA LYS A 289 2.38 30.91 4.30
C LYS A 289 2.78 29.46 4.16
N LYS A 290 3.86 29.22 3.42
CA LYS A 290 4.53 27.95 3.37
C LYS A 290 4.88 27.46 4.79
N PRO A 291 4.61 26.19 5.14
CA PRO A 291 5.00 25.63 6.44
C PRO A 291 6.53 25.51 6.56
N GLU A 292 7.04 25.36 7.78
CA GLU A 292 8.48 25.15 8.00
C GLU A 292 8.97 23.85 7.35
N SER A 293 8.18 22.76 7.45
CA SER A 293 8.41 21.52 6.71
C SER A 293 7.38 21.38 5.59
N GLU A 294 7.86 21.38 4.34
CA GLU A 294 6.99 21.12 3.18
C GLU A 294 6.66 19.64 3.03
N LEU A 295 7.57 18.79 3.48
CA LEU A 295 7.45 17.35 3.35
C LEU A 295 6.73 16.77 4.56
N VAL A 296 5.86 15.83 4.28
CA VAL A 296 5.22 14.98 5.28
C VAL A 296 6.09 13.73 5.48
N TYR A 297 6.32 13.39 6.73
CA TYR A 297 7.01 12.19 7.15
C TYR A 297 6.03 11.31 7.92
N PHE A 298 6.22 9.99 7.82
CA PHE A 298 5.34 8.99 8.44
C PHE A 298 6.10 8.19 9.51
N ASN A 299 6.89 8.91 10.28
CA ASN A 299 7.70 8.32 11.36
C ASN A 299 6.84 8.03 12.59
#